data_1fa75d3ab0dc4b84eb6bdc70b1e95bf5
#
_entry.id   1fa75d3ab0dc4b84eb6bdc70b1e95bf5
#
_cell.length_a   1.000
_cell.length_b   1.000
_cell.length_c   1.000
_cell.angle_alpha   90.00
_cell.angle_beta   90.00
_cell.angle_gamma   90.00
#
_symmetry.space_group_name_H-M   'P 1'
#
loop_
_entity.id
_entity.type
_entity.pdbx_description
1 polymer ?
#
loop_
_entity_poly.entity_id
_entity_poly.type
_entity_poly.pdbx_seq_one_letter_code
_entity_poly.pdbx_strand_id
1 'polypeptide(L)'
;MCCLFIVILFISNVGSQASMKFCLQTGASVTIPCHYDRKYVHHRKYWCYNNRVSFRSCTIQAYSNETQGKVTVTDNPAESLFTVMMKDLQTENTGWYWCAVEINGLKDVNENLYITVKSDPDLSVMESRVSGEQGCSVTVHCLYSAAYRNTQKQWCRFKDKRCYNVGRTATSQNSAVHVHDDGRGSFSVQMRGLKKSDAGWYWCGAGDLQVPVYISVYGDAPDWSDSKECIKPEMFCIAHR
;
A
#
# COMPACT_ATOMS: atom_id res chain seq x y z
N MET A 1 24.20 2.69 -15.13
CA MET A 1 23.55 1.50 -14.54
C MET A 1 23.01 1.91 -13.17
N CYS A 2 21.74 2.30 -13.12
CA CYS A 2 21.07 2.62 -11.84
C CYS A 2 20.42 1.35 -11.33
N CYS A 3 20.93 0.84 -10.20
CA CYS A 3 20.31 -0.26 -9.48
C CYS A 3 18.95 0.18 -8.96
N LEU A 4 17.91 -0.46 -9.43
CA LEU A 4 16.54 -0.35 -8.93
C LEU A 4 16.50 -0.97 -7.52
N PHE A 5 16.46 -0.14 -6.48
CA PHE A 5 16.19 -0.62 -5.14
C PHE A 5 14.68 -0.58 -4.89
N ILE A 6 14.08 -1.74 -4.99
CA ILE A 6 12.70 -1.99 -4.57
C ILE A 6 12.71 -2.13 -3.06
N VAL A 7 12.10 -1.19 -2.37
CA VAL A 7 12.03 -1.18 -0.90
C VAL A 7 10.74 -1.83 -0.47
N ILE A 8 10.85 -2.90 0.23
CA ILE A 8 9.75 -3.60 0.88
C ILE A 8 10.00 -3.58 2.36
N LEU A 9 8.96 -3.22 3.12
CA LEU A 9 8.98 -3.28 4.56
C LEU A 9 9.09 -4.75 5.04
N PHE A 10 10.32 -5.26 5.11
CA PHE A 10 10.66 -6.39 5.95
C PHE A 10 11.33 -5.88 7.20
N ILE A 11 10.74 -6.18 8.33
CA ILE A 11 11.46 -6.12 9.59
C ILE A 11 12.50 -7.25 9.57
N SER A 12 13.58 -7.05 8.83
CA SER A 12 14.74 -7.94 8.77
C SER A 12 16.01 -7.18 9.05
N ASN A 13 16.86 -7.79 9.84
CA ASN A 13 18.13 -7.25 10.33
C ASN A 13 19.22 -7.29 9.26
N VAL A 14 19.15 -6.50 8.16
CA VAL A 14 20.35 -6.27 7.32
C VAL A 14 20.17 -5.04 6.38
N GLY A 15 21.07 -4.07 6.48
CA GLY A 15 21.41 -3.12 5.43
C GLY A 15 20.49 -1.89 5.35
N SER A 16 21.08 -0.73 5.13
CA SER A 16 20.39 0.53 4.88
C SER A 16 19.45 0.41 3.67
N GLN A 17 18.19 0.10 3.91
CA GLN A 17 17.13 0.15 2.91
C GLN A 17 16.65 1.59 2.78
N ALA A 18 16.40 2.05 1.55
CA ALA A 18 15.77 3.34 1.33
C ALA A 18 14.37 3.35 1.96
N SER A 19 14.10 4.32 2.83
CA SER A 19 12.81 4.44 3.51
C SER A 19 11.69 4.68 2.52
N MET A 20 10.53 4.04 2.72
CA MET A 20 9.32 4.36 1.95
C MET A 20 8.86 5.79 2.25
N LYS A 21 8.38 6.47 1.23
CA LYS A 21 7.85 7.83 1.36
C LYS A 21 6.41 7.88 0.87
N PHE A 22 5.51 8.22 1.78
CA PHE A 22 4.10 8.43 1.47
C PHE A 22 3.81 9.93 1.39
N CYS A 23 3.03 10.32 0.39
CA CYS A 23 2.47 11.65 0.28
C CYS A 23 0.94 11.53 0.36
N LEU A 24 0.34 12.01 1.44
CA LEU A 24 -1.05 11.78 1.77
C LEU A 24 -1.81 13.11 1.87
N GLN A 25 -3.10 13.06 1.58
CA GLN A 25 -3.96 14.23 1.62
C GLN A 25 -4.43 14.55 3.03
N THR A 26 -4.48 15.83 3.37
CA THR A 26 -5.08 16.33 4.61
C THR A 26 -6.55 15.90 4.70
N GLY A 27 -6.97 15.44 5.87
CA GLY A 27 -8.32 14.90 6.11
C GLY A 27 -8.51 13.45 5.67
N ALA A 28 -7.61 12.88 4.88
CA ALA A 28 -7.70 11.50 4.45
C ALA A 28 -7.42 10.51 5.59
N SER A 29 -7.80 9.26 5.35
CA SER A 29 -7.40 8.12 6.18
C SER A 29 -6.54 7.18 5.36
N VAL A 30 -5.54 6.58 5.98
CA VAL A 30 -4.62 5.63 5.35
C VAL A 30 -4.53 4.36 6.16
N THR A 31 -4.39 3.22 5.49
CA THR A 31 -4.02 1.95 6.11
C THR A 31 -2.67 1.52 5.56
N ILE A 32 -1.69 1.38 6.43
CA ILE A 32 -0.31 1.04 6.10
C ILE A 32 -0.06 -0.40 6.52
N PRO A 33 0.27 -1.30 5.59
CA PRO A 33 0.64 -2.67 5.90
C PRO A 33 2.11 -2.76 6.36
N CYS A 34 2.37 -3.52 7.42
CA CYS A 34 3.69 -3.77 7.99
C CYS A 34 3.93 -5.28 8.07
N HIS A 35 4.80 -5.83 7.25
CA HIS A 35 5.18 -7.25 7.34
C HIS A 35 6.23 -7.47 8.42
N TYR A 36 6.18 -8.63 9.04
CA TYR A 36 7.20 -9.09 9.96
C TYR A 36 7.57 -10.57 9.71
N ASP A 37 8.74 -10.98 10.15
CA ASP A 37 9.16 -12.38 10.07
C ASP A 37 8.25 -13.25 10.94
N ARG A 38 7.85 -14.42 10.44
CA ARG A 38 6.94 -15.36 11.11
C ARG A 38 7.39 -15.75 12.52
N LYS A 39 8.69 -15.71 12.81
CA LYS A 39 9.21 -15.94 14.16
C LYS A 39 8.71 -14.95 15.21
N TYR A 40 8.20 -13.77 14.76
CA TYR A 40 7.68 -12.73 15.64
C TYR A 40 6.16 -12.75 15.78
N VAL A 41 5.50 -13.84 15.38
CA VAL A 41 4.03 -13.96 15.42
C VAL A 41 3.45 -13.70 16.81
N HIS A 42 4.13 -14.14 17.86
CA HIS A 42 3.71 -14.00 19.26
C HIS A 42 4.24 -12.74 19.96
N HIS A 43 5.05 -11.93 19.26
CA HIS A 43 5.57 -10.69 19.81
C HIS A 43 4.57 -9.56 19.61
N ARG A 44 4.56 -8.60 20.53
CA ARG A 44 3.72 -7.41 20.41
C ARG A 44 4.27 -6.51 19.30
N LYS A 45 3.37 -5.97 18.45
CA LYS A 45 3.69 -5.01 17.40
C LYS A 45 3.27 -3.64 17.85
N TYR A 46 3.93 -2.62 17.34
CA TYR A 46 3.54 -1.26 17.64
C TYR A 46 3.92 -0.29 16.51
N TRP A 47 3.27 0.83 16.54
CA TRP A 47 3.49 1.97 15.66
C TRP A 47 4.03 3.13 16.47
N CYS A 48 5.13 3.73 16.06
CA CYS A 48 5.67 4.90 16.74
C CYS A 48 6.10 6.01 15.78
N TYR A 49 6.15 7.22 16.29
CA TYR A 49 6.39 8.47 15.57
C TYR A 49 7.56 9.24 16.16
N ASN A 50 8.30 9.91 15.28
CA ASN A 50 9.28 10.93 15.66
C ASN A 50 9.40 11.98 14.55
N ASN A 51 9.60 13.22 14.89
CA ASN A 51 9.89 14.30 13.93
C ASN A 51 11.32 14.22 13.35
N ARG A 52 12.18 13.39 13.92
CA ARG A 52 13.55 13.12 13.46
C ARG A 52 13.70 11.64 13.12
N VAL A 53 14.66 11.32 12.25
CA VAL A 53 14.97 9.94 11.87
C VAL A 53 15.68 9.19 13.01
N SER A 54 15.03 9.05 14.15
CA SER A 54 15.58 8.41 15.35
C SER A 54 14.56 7.47 16.01
N PHE A 55 14.75 6.17 15.85
CA PHE A 55 13.91 5.17 16.48
C PHE A 55 14.03 5.18 18.01
N ARG A 56 15.21 5.45 18.56
CA ARG A 56 15.44 5.40 20.02
C ARG A 56 14.56 6.36 20.83
N SER A 57 14.09 7.43 20.19
CA SER A 57 13.27 8.48 20.82
C SER A 57 11.89 8.58 20.17
N CYS A 58 11.42 7.53 19.49
CA CYS A 58 10.09 7.55 18.93
C CYS A 58 9.02 7.43 20.02
N THR A 59 7.91 8.12 19.83
CA THR A 59 6.74 8.05 20.71
C THR A 59 5.77 7.02 20.19
N ILE A 60 5.44 6.03 20.99
CA ILE A 60 4.49 4.98 20.63
C ILE A 60 3.12 5.62 20.45
N GLN A 61 2.51 5.36 19.30
CA GLN A 61 1.20 5.86 18.91
C GLN A 61 0.09 4.85 19.19
N ALA A 62 0.35 3.56 19.02
CA ALA A 62 -0.54 2.47 19.38
C ALA A 62 0.20 1.13 19.32
N TYR A 63 -0.29 0.18 20.10
CA TYR A 63 0.12 -1.23 20.05
C TYR A 63 -0.88 -2.08 19.26
N SER A 64 -0.45 -3.29 18.89
CA SER A 64 -1.29 -4.26 18.18
C SER A 64 -2.56 -4.59 18.94
N ASN A 65 -3.67 -4.62 18.19
CA ASN A 65 -5.03 -4.84 18.65
C ASN A 65 -5.56 -3.76 19.62
N GLU A 66 -4.97 -2.58 19.54
CA GLU A 66 -5.39 -1.40 20.28
C GLU A 66 -5.73 -0.24 19.33
N THR A 67 -6.61 0.65 19.82
CA THR A 67 -6.90 1.93 19.19
C THR A 67 -6.53 3.04 20.16
N GLN A 68 -5.67 3.95 19.72
CA GLN A 68 -5.30 5.14 20.50
C GLN A 68 -5.56 6.39 19.66
N GLY A 69 -6.57 7.15 20.05
CA GLY A 69 -7.00 8.33 19.31
C GLY A 69 -7.44 7.99 17.88
N LYS A 70 -6.72 8.52 16.88
CA LYS A 70 -6.99 8.31 15.45
C LYS A 70 -6.16 7.16 14.85
N VAL A 71 -5.37 6.44 15.65
CA VAL A 71 -4.50 5.36 15.21
C VAL A 71 -5.02 4.02 15.72
N THR A 72 -5.13 3.05 14.81
CA THR A 72 -5.50 1.66 15.14
C THR A 72 -4.44 0.73 14.55
N VAL A 73 -3.91 -0.16 15.37
CA VAL A 73 -2.99 -1.22 14.94
C VAL A 73 -3.70 -2.57 15.05
N THR A 74 -3.78 -3.29 13.94
CA THR A 74 -4.43 -4.61 13.87
C THR A 74 -3.44 -5.65 13.39
N ASP A 75 -3.17 -6.68 14.19
CA ASP A 75 -2.29 -7.79 13.83
C ASP A 75 -3.07 -8.90 13.12
N ASN A 76 -2.47 -9.44 12.06
CA ASN A 76 -2.92 -10.64 11.35
C ASN A 76 -1.79 -11.67 11.35
N PRO A 77 -1.68 -12.49 12.41
CA PRO A 77 -0.62 -13.49 12.55
C PRO A 77 -0.59 -14.53 11.42
N ALA A 78 -1.74 -14.85 10.82
CA ALA A 78 -1.83 -15.82 9.73
C ALA A 78 -1.06 -15.36 8.48
N GLU A 79 -1.03 -14.05 8.24
CA GLU A 79 -0.30 -13.44 7.12
C GLU A 79 1.06 -12.88 7.51
N SER A 80 1.45 -12.95 8.80
CA SER A 80 2.64 -12.28 9.34
C SER A 80 2.67 -10.79 8.98
N LEU A 81 1.53 -10.14 9.14
CA LEU A 81 1.26 -8.77 8.75
C LEU A 81 0.47 -8.08 9.84
N PHE A 82 0.86 -6.87 10.21
CA PHE A 82 -0.05 -5.97 10.92
C PHE A 82 -0.34 -4.74 10.08
N THR A 83 -1.49 -4.15 10.30
CA THR A 83 -1.90 -2.92 9.61
C THR A 83 -2.05 -1.79 10.61
N VAL A 84 -1.66 -0.61 10.16
CA VAL A 84 -1.82 0.65 10.90
C VAL A 84 -2.82 1.52 10.16
N MET A 85 -3.96 1.78 10.76
CA MET A 85 -4.94 2.73 10.24
C MET A 85 -4.74 4.07 10.95
N MET A 86 -4.50 5.11 10.19
CA MET A 86 -4.46 6.51 10.64
C MET A 86 -5.64 7.24 10.02
N LYS A 87 -6.49 7.87 10.85
CA LYS A 87 -7.68 8.59 10.38
C LYS A 87 -7.48 10.09 10.47
N ASP A 88 -8.17 10.82 9.57
CA ASP A 88 -8.23 12.28 9.57
C ASP A 88 -6.84 12.92 9.71
N LEU A 89 -5.98 12.59 8.74
CA LEU A 89 -4.60 13.05 8.69
C LEU A 89 -4.53 14.58 8.63
N GLN A 90 -3.63 15.15 9.41
CA GLN A 90 -3.35 16.59 9.43
C GLN A 90 -1.88 16.83 9.10
N THR A 91 -1.51 18.06 8.76
CA THR A 91 -0.13 18.43 8.42
C THR A 91 0.86 18.08 9.54
N GLU A 92 0.42 18.11 10.80
CA GLU A 92 1.18 17.74 12.00
C GLU A 92 1.55 16.25 12.03
N ASN A 93 0.85 15.41 11.25
CA ASN A 93 1.19 14.00 11.10
C ASN A 93 2.35 13.77 10.12
N THR A 94 2.94 14.83 9.57
CA THR A 94 4.16 14.73 8.76
C THR A 94 5.34 14.34 9.66
N GLY A 95 6.09 13.32 9.25
CA GLY A 95 7.26 12.88 9.99
C GLY A 95 7.66 11.44 9.76
N TRP A 96 8.56 10.96 10.61
CA TRP A 96 9.09 9.61 10.60
C TRP A 96 8.24 8.68 11.44
N TYR A 97 7.96 7.52 10.90
CA TYR A 97 7.22 6.46 11.56
C TYR A 97 7.96 5.14 11.47
N TRP A 98 7.65 4.24 12.39
CA TRP A 98 8.20 2.90 12.42
C TRP A 98 7.11 1.87 12.66
N CYS A 99 7.11 0.85 11.79
CA CYS A 99 6.56 -0.46 12.11
C CYS A 99 7.53 -1.16 13.02
N ALA A 100 7.14 -1.57 14.21
CA ALA A 100 8.05 -2.18 15.17
C ALA A 100 7.49 -3.42 15.84
N VAL A 101 8.39 -4.31 16.23
CA VAL A 101 8.13 -5.52 17.02
C VAL A 101 8.90 -5.42 18.32
N GLU A 102 8.20 -5.51 19.44
CA GLU A 102 8.77 -5.50 20.77
C GLU A 102 9.46 -6.84 21.07
N ILE A 103 10.73 -6.79 21.44
CA ILE A 103 11.52 -7.96 21.77
C ILE A 103 11.99 -7.85 23.23
N ASN A 104 11.37 -8.63 24.11
CA ASN A 104 11.70 -8.61 25.52
C ASN A 104 13.18 -8.86 25.77
N GLY A 105 13.86 -7.92 26.45
CA GLY A 105 15.27 -8.02 26.82
C GLY A 105 16.27 -7.82 25.68
N LEU A 106 15.82 -7.50 24.45
CA LEU A 106 16.66 -7.25 23.29
C LEU A 106 16.27 -5.92 22.62
N LYS A 107 17.00 -5.56 21.58
CA LYS A 107 16.66 -4.41 20.73
C LYS A 107 15.47 -4.80 19.84
N ASP A 108 14.45 -3.95 19.82
CA ASP A 108 13.29 -4.10 18.96
C ASP A 108 13.67 -4.09 17.48
N VAL A 109 12.97 -4.94 16.72
CA VAL A 109 13.07 -4.95 15.26
C VAL A 109 12.11 -3.95 14.70
N ASN A 110 12.59 -3.12 13.78
CA ASN A 110 11.78 -2.03 13.23
C ASN A 110 12.15 -1.70 11.79
N GLU A 111 11.21 -1.08 11.11
CA GLU A 111 11.38 -0.51 9.79
C GLU A 111 10.73 0.85 9.71
N ASN A 112 11.40 1.80 9.07
CA ASN A 112 10.97 3.19 9.01
C ASN A 112 10.33 3.55 7.68
N LEU A 113 9.47 4.55 7.75
CA LEU A 113 8.90 5.24 6.61
C LEU A 113 8.69 6.73 6.93
N TYR A 114 8.58 7.53 5.90
CA TYR A 114 8.29 8.95 6.05
C TYR A 114 6.94 9.28 5.45
N ILE A 115 6.09 9.97 6.21
CA ILE A 115 4.79 10.44 5.77
C ILE A 115 4.86 11.97 5.62
N THR A 116 4.45 12.47 4.45
CA THR A 116 4.16 13.88 4.21
C THR A 116 2.65 14.02 4.07
N VAL A 117 2.04 14.93 4.84
CA VAL A 117 0.62 15.25 4.74
C VAL A 117 0.47 16.67 4.22
N LYS A 118 -0.25 16.84 3.11
CA LYS A 118 -0.51 18.13 2.49
C LYS A 118 -1.87 18.13 1.75
N SER A 119 -2.40 19.32 1.45
CA SER A 119 -3.69 19.47 0.78
C SER A 119 -3.72 18.92 -0.65
N ASP A 120 -2.58 19.00 -1.34
CA ASP A 120 -2.43 18.54 -2.73
C ASP A 120 -1.22 17.58 -2.81
N PRO A 121 -1.44 16.27 -2.65
CA PRO A 121 -0.37 15.28 -2.65
C PRO A 121 0.20 15.06 -4.05
N ASP A 122 1.52 14.86 -4.14
CA ASP A 122 2.20 14.59 -5.42
C ASP A 122 1.90 13.21 -6.01
N LEU A 123 1.38 12.30 -5.20
CA LEU A 123 0.90 10.99 -5.61
C LEU A 123 -0.32 10.61 -4.78
N SER A 124 -1.39 10.19 -5.43
CA SER A 124 -2.61 9.74 -4.79
C SER A 124 -3.27 8.62 -5.59
N VAL A 125 -4.28 7.99 -5.01
CA VAL A 125 -5.14 7.02 -5.69
C VAL A 125 -6.58 7.48 -5.59
N MET A 126 -7.38 7.22 -6.61
CA MET A 126 -8.81 7.53 -6.57
C MET A 126 -9.53 6.68 -5.53
N GLU A 127 -9.16 5.41 -5.44
CA GLU A 127 -9.72 4.45 -4.49
C GLU A 127 -8.58 3.66 -3.83
N SER A 128 -8.48 3.75 -2.50
CA SER A 128 -7.48 2.98 -1.72
C SER A 128 -7.89 1.52 -1.48
N ARG A 129 -9.14 1.17 -1.78
CA ARG A 129 -9.68 -0.19 -1.72
C ARG A 129 -10.51 -0.45 -2.97
N VAL A 130 -10.15 -1.51 -3.69
CA VAL A 130 -10.82 -1.93 -4.93
C VAL A 130 -11.24 -3.38 -4.79
N SER A 131 -12.47 -3.68 -5.18
CA SER A 131 -13.03 -5.03 -5.12
C SER A 131 -13.35 -5.52 -6.52
N GLY A 132 -13.05 -6.77 -6.82
CA GLY A 132 -13.37 -7.41 -8.08
C GLY A 132 -13.85 -8.85 -7.92
N GLU A 133 -14.66 -9.30 -8.85
CA GLU A 133 -15.10 -10.69 -8.92
C GLU A 133 -14.01 -11.57 -9.52
N GLN A 134 -13.89 -12.81 -9.04
CA GLN A 134 -12.93 -13.77 -9.57
C GLN A 134 -13.19 -14.02 -11.07
N GLY A 135 -12.12 -14.01 -11.87
CA GLY A 135 -12.19 -14.11 -13.33
C GLY A 135 -12.37 -12.79 -14.05
N CYS A 136 -12.88 -11.76 -13.38
CA CYS A 136 -13.09 -10.43 -13.93
C CYS A 136 -11.83 -9.54 -13.88
N SER A 137 -11.99 -8.25 -14.18
CA SER A 137 -10.91 -7.29 -14.18
C SER A 137 -11.21 -6.14 -13.22
N VAL A 138 -10.18 -5.61 -12.59
CA VAL A 138 -10.24 -4.33 -11.85
C VAL A 138 -9.26 -3.34 -12.45
N THR A 139 -9.57 -2.05 -12.29
CA THR A 139 -8.69 -0.96 -12.69
C THR A 139 -8.47 -0.04 -11.51
N VAL A 140 -7.21 0.25 -11.22
CA VAL A 140 -6.79 1.23 -10.21
C VAL A 140 -6.27 2.46 -10.92
N HIS A 141 -6.68 3.64 -10.47
CA HIS A 141 -6.22 4.93 -11.01
C HIS A 141 -5.34 5.63 -9.98
N CYS A 142 -4.10 5.90 -10.37
CA CYS A 142 -3.11 6.61 -9.58
C CYS A 142 -2.87 7.99 -10.21
N LEU A 143 -2.97 9.04 -9.41
CA LEU A 143 -2.82 10.43 -9.84
C LEU A 143 -1.47 10.96 -9.36
N TYR A 144 -0.78 11.73 -10.20
CA TYR A 144 0.50 12.33 -9.86
C TYR A 144 0.61 13.79 -10.30
N SER A 145 1.38 14.57 -9.54
CA SER A 145 1.64 15.99 -9.87
C SER A 145 2.59 16.13 -11.07
N ALA A 146 2.62 17.31 -11.67
CA ALA A 146 3.50 17.61 -12.79
C ALA A 146 4.98 17.35 -12.49
N ALA A 147 5.41 17.48 -11.23
CA ALA A 147 6.78 17.22 -10.80
C ALA A 147 7.18 15.74 -11.02
N TYR A 148 6.21 14.83 -10.99
CA TYR A 148 6.42 13.39 -11.15
C TYR A 148 6.11 12.86 -12.56
N ARG A 149 5.82 13.76 -13.55
CA ARG A 149 5.48 13.38 -14.92
C ARG A 149 6.56 12.49 -15.55
N ASN A 150 7.82 12.85 -15.40
CA ASN A 150 8.95 12.15 -16.02
C ASN A 150 9.57 11.07 -15.13
N THR A 151 8.99 10.79 -13.96
CA THR A 151 9.47 9.73 -13.08
C THR A 151 8.87 8.39 -13.50
N GLN A 152 9.58 7.31 -13.16
CA GLN A 152 9.07 5.97 -13.40
C GLN A 152 7.81 5.73 -12.57
N LYS A 153 6.74 5.25 -13.22
CA LYS A 153 5.51 4.79 -12.56
C LYS A 153 5.59 3.29 -12.39
N GLN A 154 5.10 2.79 -11.27
CA GLN A 154 5.16 1.38 -10.93
C GLN A 154 3.94 0.93 -10.14
N TRP A 155 3.58 -0.33 -10.33
CA TRP A 155 2.59 -1.05 -9.55
C TRP A 155 3.26 -2.25 -8.90
N CYS A 156 3.29 -2.31 -7.59
CA CYS A 156 3.98 -3.34 -6.86
C CYS A 156 3.05 -4.10 -5.93
N ARG A 157 3.20 -5.42 -5.90
CA ARG A 157 2.50 -6.28 -4.95
C ARG A 157 3.32 -6.40 -3.67
N PHE A 158 2.65 -6.25 -2.54
CA PHE A 158 3.30 -6.25 -1.23
C PHE A 158 3.84 -7.63 -0.82
N LYS A 159 3.09 -8.71 -1.11
CA LYS A 159 3.39 -10.08 -0.66
C LYS A 159 4.67 -10.67 -1.23
N ASP A 160 4.91 -10.51 -2.54
CA ASP A 160 6.02 -11.15 -3.27
C ASP A 160 6.99 -10.17 -3.89
N LYS A 161 6.83 -8.89 -3.60
CA LYS A 161 7.71 -7.80 -4.07
C LYS A 161 7.74 -7.63 -5.58
N ARG A 162 6.79 -8.23 -6.29
CA ARG A 162 6.73 -8.13 -7.74
C ARG A 162 6.23 -6.76 -8.15
N CYS A 163 7.00 -6.06 -8.99
CA CYS A 163 6.64 -4.76 -9.54
C CYS A 163 6.45 -4.83 -11.05
N TYR A 164 5.46 -4.09 -11.52
CA TYR A 164 5.18 -3.83 -12.92
C TYR A 164 5.43 -2.35 -13.18
N ASN A 165 6.25 -2.04 -14.19
CA ASN A 165 6.65 -0.69 -14.52
C ASN A 165 5.88 -0.20 -15.75
N VAL A 166 5.52 1.10 -15.75
CA VAL A 166 4.98 1.78 -16.93
C VAL A 166 6.13 2.12 -17.88
N GLY A 167 5.94 1.86 -19.17
CA GLY A 167 6.75 2.41 -20.23
C GLY A 167 8.15 1.87 -20.37
N ARG A 168 8.26 0.63 -20.79
CA ARG A 168 9.15 0.06 -21.80
C ARG A 168 8.54 -1.25 -22.19
N THR A 169 7.75 -1.19 -23.28
CA THR A 169 7.33 -2.39 -24.05
C THR A 169 7.16 -3.65 -23.21
N ALA A 170 6.16 -3.67 -22.33
CA ALA A 170 5.57 -4.95 -21.94
C ALA A 170 4.79 -5.45 -23.17
N THR A 171 5.51 -5.77 -24.24
CA THR A 171 5.04 -6.53 -25.39
C THR A 171 4.85 -8.00 -25.03
N SER A 172 4.38 -8.32 -23.84
CA SER A 172 3.70 -9.56 -23.62
C SER A 172 2.20 -9.26 -23.66
N GLN A 173 1.59 -9.41 -24.81
CA GLN A 173 0.14 -9.36 -25.04
C GLN A 173 -0.64 -10.34 -24.13
N ASN A 174 0.02 -11.04 -23.22
CA ASN A 174 -0.52 -12.03 -22.30
C ASN A 174 -0.27 -11.69 -20.82
N SER A 175 0.11 -10.46 -20.47
CA SER A 175 0.25 -10.08 -19.06
C SER A 175 -1.13 -9.89 -18.43
N ALA A 176 -1.38 -10.55 -17.29
CA ALA A 176 -2.60 -10.32 -16.50
C ALA A 176 -2.65 -8.91 -15.88
N VAL A 177 -1.55 -8.16 -15.89
CA VAL A 177 -1.43 -6.80 -15.34
C VAL A 177 -0.95 -5.86 -16.44
N HIS A 178 -1.75 -4.84 -16.72
CA HIS A 178 -1.43 -3.79 -17.69
C HIS A 178 -1.32 -2.45 -16.95
N VAL A 179 -0.23 -1.74 -17.18
CA VAL A 179 -0.01 -0.41 -16.61
C VAL A 179 0.12 0.59 -17.76
N HIS A 180 -0.70 1.63 -17.73
CA HIS A 180 -0.76 2.66 -18.76
C HIS A 180 -0.64 4.04 -18.12
N ASP A 181 0.31 4.84 -18.58
CA ASP A 181 0.50 6.25 -18.17
C ASP A 181 -0.02 7.17 -19.28
N ASP A 182 -0.91 8.11 -18.93
CA ASP A 182 -1.43 9.09 -19.87
C ASP A 182 -0.45 10.24 -20.15
N GLY A 183 0.63 10.32 -19.37
CA GLY A 183 1.64 11.39 -19.45
C GLY A 183 1.12 12.77 -19.05
N ARG A 184 -0.11 12.89 -18.56
CA ARG A 184 -0.78 14.16 -18.21
C ARG A 184 -0.99 14.36 -16.72
N GLY A 185 -0.95 13.29 -15.94
CA GLY A 185 -1.12 13.37 -14.50
C GLY A 185 -1.77 12.13 -13.88
N SER A 186 -1.99 11.08 -14.71
CA SER A 186 -2.52 9.82 -14.20
C SER A 186 -1.89 8.61 -14.88
N PHE A 187 -1.84 7.51 -14.13
CA PHE A 187 -1.60 6.20 -14.71
C PHE A 187 -2.62 5.20 -14.16
N SER A 188 -3.01 4.27 -15.00
CA SER A 188 -3.96 3.22 -14.66
C SER A 188 -3.30 1.86 -14.64
N VAL A 189 -3.77 1.02 -13.71
CA VAL A 189 -3.36 -0.37 -13.58
C VAL A 189 -4.58 -1.25 -13.76
N GLN A 190 -4.61 -2.03 -14.82
CA GLN A 190 -5.65 -3.02 -15.06
C GLN A 190 -5.14 -4.40 -14.71
N MET A 191 -5.81 -5.10 -13.80
CA MET A 191 -5.58 -6.50 -13.47
C MET A 191 -6.72 -7.33 -14.08
N ARG A 192 -6.39 -8.29 -14.92
CA ARG A 192 -7.35 -9.13 -15.67
C ARG A 192 -7.33 -10.56 -15.16
N GLY A 193 -8.49 -11.22 -15.24
CA GLY A 193 -8.62 -12.62 -14.83
C GLY A 193 -8.27 -12.81 -13.36
N LEU A 194 -8.85 -11.98 -12.49
CA LEU A 194 -8.56 -11.98 -11.06
C LEU A 194 -8.69 -13.36 -10.43
N LYS A 195 -7.75 -13.69 -9.58
CA LYS A 195 -7.76 -14.90 -8.75
C LYS A 195 -7.86 -14.51 -7.27
N LYS A 196 -8.41 -15.37 -6.44
CA LYS A 196 -8.40 -15.16 -4.97
C LYS A 196 -6.99 -14.90 -4.42
N SER A 197 -5.96 -15.49 -5.06
CA SER A 197 -4.56 -15.25 -4.71
C SER A 197 -4.06 -13.83 -5.05
N ASP A 198 -4.80 -13.06 -5.85
CA ASP A 198 -4.46 -11.67 -6.18
C ASP A 198 -4.99 -10.68 -5.14
N ALA A 199 -5.82 -11.13 -4.21
CA ALA A 199 -6.22 -10.34 -3.07
C ALA A 199 -5.01 -9.97 -2.20
N GLY A 200 -5.01 -8.75 -1.67
CA GLY A 200 -3.98 -8.26 -0.77
C GLY A 200 -3.55 -6.83 -1.03
N TRP A 201 -2.43 -6.46 -0.45
CA TRP A 201 -1.87 -5.12 -0.52
C TRP A 201 -0.97 -4.93 -1.73
N TYR A 202 -1.13 -3.77 -2.36
CA TYR A 202 -0.33 -3.24 -3.46
C TYR A 202 0.01 -1.78 -3.19
N TRP A 203 0.84 -1.18 -4.02
CA TRP A 203 1.02 0.26 -4.07
C TRP A 203 1.24 0.79 -5.47
N CYS A 204 0.69 1.98 -5.70
CA CYS A 204 1.12 2.85 -6.77
C CYS A 204 2.44 3.49 -6.38
N GLY A 205 3.39 3.56 -7.30
CA GLY A 205 4.65 4.27 -7.13
C GLY A 205 4.89 5.28 -8.24
N ALA A 206 5.44 6.44 -7.88
CA ALA A 206 5.95 7.42 -8.80
C ALA A 206 7.28 7.97 -8.27
N GLY A 207 8.40 7.63 -8.94
CA GLY A 207 9.72 7.94 -8.41
C GLY A 207 9.95 7.30 -7.05
N ASP A 208 10.14 8.12 -6.01
CA ASP A 208 10.36 7.70 -4.63
C ASP A 208 9.09 7.71 -3.77
N LEU A 209 7.96 8.17 -4.31
CA LEU A 209 6.67 8.21 -3.63
C LEU A 209 5.87 6.92 -3.84
N GLN A 210 5.11 6.55 -2.84
CA GLN A 210 4.24 5.36 -2.83
C GLN A 210 2.92 5.65 -2.14
N VAL A 211 1.84 4.99 -2.60
CA VAL A 211 0.51 5.05 -1.97
C VAL A 211 -0.07 3.64 -1.92
N PRO A 212 -0.49 3.14 -0.75
CA PRO A 212 -1.00 1.79 -0.60
C PRO A 212 -2.41 1.65 -1.17
N VAL A 213 -2.68 0.48 -1.78
CA VAL A 213 -3.99 0.07 -2.30
C VAL A 213 -4.26 -1.36 -1.87
N TYR A 214 -5.48 -1.63 -1.45
CA TYR A 214 -5.93 -2.97 -1.12
C TYR A 214 -6.86 -3.52 -2.20
N ILE A 215 -6.54 -4.68 -2.76
CA ILE A 215 -7.39 -5.42 -3.70
C ILE A 215 -8.10 -6.54 -2.95
N SER A 216 -9.42 -6.58 -3.06
CA SER A 216 -10.23 -7.72 -2.60
C SER A 216 -10.81 -8.47 -3.79
N VAL A 217 -10.84 -9.80 -3.70
CA VAL A 217 -11.40 -10.66 -4.74
C VAL A 217 -12.49 -11.51 -4.10
N TYR A 218 -13.72 -11.36 -4.61
CA TYR A 218 -14.90 -12.09 -4.16
C TYR A 218 -15.42 -13.06 -5.24
N GLY A 219 -16.42 -13.88 -4.90
CA GLY A 219 -17.00 -14.88 -5.78
C GLY A 219 -16.17 -16.17 -5.88
N ASP A 220 -16.75 -17.18 -6.49
CA ASP A 220 -16.11 -18.45 -6.83
C ASP A 220 -15.58 -18.40 -8.27
N ALA A 221 -14.70 -19.34 -8.61
CA ALA A 221 -14.23 -19.47 -9.99
C ALA A 221 -15.44 -19.63 -10.91
N PRO A 222 -15.53 -18.86 -12.01
CA PRO A 222 -16.64 -19.00 -12.94
C PRO A 222 -16.68 -20.45 -13.45
N ASP A 223 -17.85 -21.05 -13.37
CA ASP A 223 -18.13 -22.27 -14.10
C ASP A 223 -18.15 -21.88 -15.57
N TRP A 224 -17.26 -22.46 -16.36
CA TRP A 224 -17.07 -22.12 -17.79
C TRP A 224 -18.30 -22.44 -18.67
N SER A 225 -19.38 -22.98 -18.08
CA SER A 225 -20.64 -23.23 -18.76
C SER A 225 -21.52 -22.00 -18.94
N ASP A 226 -21.31 -20.93 -18.15
CA ASP A 226 -22.04 -19.68 -18.23
C ASP A 226 -21.09 -18.52 -18.56
N SER A 227 -21.27 -17.89 -19.73
CA SER A 227 -20.62 -16.65 -20.12
C SER A 227 -21.17 -15.50 -19.27
N LYS A 228 -20.74 -15.42 -17.99
CA LYS A 228 -21.06 -14.28 -17.12
C LYS A 228 -20.31 -13.06 -17.62
N GLU A 229 -21.05 -12.07 -18.10
CA GLU A 229 -20.52 -10.73 -18.26
C GLU A 229 -20.07 -10.20 -16.89
N CYS A 230 -18.83 -9.75 -16.82
CA CYS A 230 -18.31 -9.09 -15.62
C CYS A 230 -19.06 -7.78 -15.39
N ILE A 231 -20.01 -7.78 -14.48
CA ILE A 231 -20.81 -6.62 -14.15
C ILE A 231 -19.93 -5.69 -13.29
N LYS A 232 -19.73 -4.44 -13.73
CA LYS A 232 -19.19 -3.38 -12.86
C LYS A 232 -20.20 -3.18 -11.73
N PRO A 233 -19.80 -3.20 -10.44
CA PRO A 233 -20.68 -2.76 -9.39
C PRO A 233 -21.00 -1.29 -9.63
N GLU A 234 -22.21 -0.99 -10.11
CA GLU A 234 -22.71 0.35 -10.13
C GLU A 234 -22.83 0.86 -8.69
N MET A 235 -22.20 1.98 -8.43
CA MET A 235 -22.28 2.68 -7.17
C MET A 235 -23.74 3.13 -6.99
N PHE A 236 -24.50 2.41 -6.14
CA PHE A 236 -25.81 2.87 -5.72
C PHE A 236 -25.66 4.16 -4.91
N CYS A 237 -25.75 5.29 -5.58
CA CYS A 237 -26.02 6.56 -4.93
C CYS A 237 -27.46 6.49 -4.37
N ILE A 238 -27.60 6.14 -3.12
CA ILE A 238 -28.86 6.37 -2.38
C ILE A 238 -28.94 7.87 -2.14
N ALA A 239 -29.67 8.54 -3.00
CA ALA A 239 -30.12 9.90 -2.75
C ALA A 239 -31.17 9.84 -1.65
N HIS A 240 -30.81 10.20 -0.42
CA HIS A 240 -31.80 10.57 0.58
C HIS A 240 -32.34 11.95 0.25
N ARG A 241 -33.64 11.97 -0.06
CA ARG A 241 -34.48 13.18 -0.07
C ARG A 241 -34.75 13.61 1.36
#